data_dc900c380455a82b4e537a411d198248
#
_entry.id   dc900c380455a82b4e537a411d198248
#
_cell.length_a   1.000
_cell.length_b   1.000
_cell.length_c   1.000
_cell.angle_alpha   90.00
_cell.angle_beta   90.00
_cell.angle_gamma   90.00
#
_symmetry.space_group_name_H-M   'P 1'
#
loop_
_entity.id
_entity.type
_entity.pdbx_description
1 polymer ?
#
loop_
_entity_poly.entity_id
_entity_poly.type
_entity_poly.pdbx_seq_one_letter_code
_entity_poly.pdbx_strand_id
1 'polypeptide(L)'
;MQKILKNLLTSDFVYNTLNYTRIRLLRKGNKRKMSTTKRQRIRVCLKAYDHQLIDSSAQKIVEVAKRTGANVSGPIPMPTKRRVYCVLRSPHVDKKSREHFEMRTHKRIIDIYDPTQQTTEELSRMDLPSGVDIEVKL
;
A
#
# COMPACT_ATOMS: atom_id res chain seq x y z
N MET A 1 1.92 -42.34 52.93
CA MET A 1 2.51 -41.73 51.74
C MET A 1 1.52 -41.09 50.73
N GLN A 2 0.21 -41.13 50.92
CA GLN A 2 -0.77 -40.58 49.95
C GLN A 2 -1.26 -39.14 50.24
N LYS A 3 -0.87 -38.52 51.37
CA LYS A 3 -1.31 -37.18 51.73
C LYS A 3 -0.37 -36.05 51.23
N ILE A 4 0.85 -36.35 50.85
CA ILE A 4 1.83 -35.34 50.40
C ILE A 4 1.70 -35.02 48.92
N LEU A 5 1.20 -35.96 48.12
CA LEU A 5 1.01 -35.77 46.67
C LEU A 5 -0.20 -34.91 46.28
N LYS A 6 -1.20 -34.74 47.17
CA LYS A 6 -2.38 -33.91 46.90
C LYS A 6 -2.13 -32.40 47.06
N ASN A 7 -1.14 -31.99 47.83
CA ASN A 7 -0.86 -30.56 48.06
C ASN A 7 0.10 -29.95 47.06
N LEU A 8 0.82 -30.74 46.28
CA LEU A 8 1.73 -30.23 45.23
C LEU A 8 1.02 -29.92 43.90
N LEU A 9 -0.11 -30.59 43.62
CA LEU A 9 -0.85 -30.40 42.37
C LEU A 9 -1.81 -29.20 42.38
N THR A 10 -2.11 -28.66 43.58
CA THR A 10 -3.03 -27.50 43.70
C THR A 10 -2.32 -26.15 43.68
N SER A 11 -1.04 -26.09 44.08
CA SER A 11 -0.28 -24.83 44.11
C SER A 11 0.13 -24.38 42.69
N ASP A 12 0.57 -25.28 41.85
CA ASP A 12 1.06 -24.92 40.51
C ASP A 12 -0.08 -24.51 39.58
N PHE A 13 -1.28 -25.10 39.74
CA PHE A 13 -2.43 -24.75 38.96
C PHE A 13 -2.98 -23.36 39.32
N VAL A 14 -2.95 -23.01 40.60
CA VAL A 14 -3.38 -21.67 41.06
C VAL A 14 -2.38 -20.58 40.66
N TYR A 15 -1.07 -20.85 40.74
CA TYR A 15 -0.04 -19.90 40.31
C TYR A 15 -0.10 -19.65 38.80
N ASN A 16 -0.36 -20.66 37.99
CA ASN A 16 -0.49 -20.50 36.53
C ASN A 16 -1.76 -19.71 36.15
N THR A 17 -2.88 -19.95 36.82
CA THR A 17 -4.12 -19.21 36.55
C THR A 17 -4.03 -17.75 36.97
N LEU A 18 -3.39 -17.43 38.08
CA LEU A 18 -3.18 -16.06 38.54
C LEU A 18 -2.20 -15.29 37.66
N ASN A 19 -1.18 -15.93 37.14
CA ASN A 19 -0.25 -15.31 36.20
C ASN A 19 -0.91 -15.06 34.82
N TYR A 20 -1.76 -15.98 34.36
CA TYR A 20 -2.47 -15.82 33.09
C TYR A 20 -3.49 -14.67 33.15
N THR A 21 -4.20 -14.51 34.26
CA THR A 21 -5.13 -13.38 34.50
C THR A 21 -4.38 -12.07 34.67
N ARG A 22 -3.24 -12.06 35.32
CA ARG A 22 -2.42 -10.86 35.53
C ARG A 22 -1.78 -10.37 34.22
N ILE A 23 -1.33 -11.28 33.36
CA ILE A 23 -0.83 -10.95 32.00
C ILE A 23 -1.95 -10.44 31.11
N ARG A 24 -3.16 -10.99 31.23
CA ARG A 24 -4.34 -10.54 30.45
C ARG A 24 -4.83 -9.16 30.87
N LEU A 25 -4.74 -8.82 32.15
CA LEU A 25 -5.09 -7.49 32.67
C LEU A 25 -4.04 -6.43 32.29
N LEU A 26 -2.74 -6.78 32.29
CA LEU A 26 -1.67 -5.88 31.84
C LEU A 26 -1.74 -5.59 30.33
N ARG A 27 -2.25 -6.54 29.53
CA ARG A 27 -2.45 -6.36 28.09
C ARG A 27 -3.64 -5.46 27.74
N LYS A 28 -4.62 -5.31 28.64
CA LYS A 28 -5.78 -4.42 28.42
C LYS A 28 -5.51 -2.94 28.74
N GLY A 29 -4.41 -2.61 29.42
CA GLY A 29 -4.15 -1.27 29.94
C GLY A 29 -3.44 -0.29 29.01
N ASN A 30 -2.99 -0.68 27.82
CA ASN A 30 -2.18 0.22 27.00
C ASN A 30 -2.64 0.31 25.53
N LYS A 31 -3.94 0.39 25.31
CA LYS A 31 -4.43 1.08 24.12
C LYS A 31 -4.22 2.59 24.36
N ARG A 32 -2.99 3.05 24.22
CA ARG A 32 -2.74 4.46 23.94
C ARG A 32 -3.61 4.75 22.74
N LYS A 33 -4.67 5.54 22.94
CA LYS A 33 -5.36 6.22 21.86
C LYS A 33 -4.27 7.08 21.24
N MET A 34 -3.57 6.56 20.22
CA MET A 34 -2.84 7.42 19.31
C MET A 34 -3.89 8.38 18.80
N SER A 35 -3.84 9.61 19.30
CA SER A 35 -4.55 10.70 18.68
C SER A 35 -4.07 10.72 17.23
N THR A 36 -4.89 10.16 16.36
CA THR A 36 -4.67 10.23 14.92
C THR A 36 -4.99 11.69 14.58
N THR A 37 -4.03 12.57 14.84
CA THR A 37 -4.00 13.87 14.18
C THR A 37 -4.07 13.51 12.71
N LYS A 38 -5.16 13.85 12.03
CA LYS A 38 -5.30 13.64 10.59
C LYS A 38 -4.20 14.46 9.92
N ARG A 39 -3.04 13.82 9.73
CA ARG A 39 -1.96 14.44 8.95
C ARG A 39 -2.51 14.66 7.56
N GLN A 40 -2.39 15.86 7.07
CA GLN A 40 -2.73 16.14 5.68
C GLN A 40 -1.89 15.24 4.80
N ARG A 41 -2.54 14.51 3.90
CA ARG A 41 -1.89 13.54 3.03
C ARG A 41 -2.39 13.75 1.62
N ILE A 42 -1.48 13.98 0.70
CA ILE A 42 -1.76 13.97 -0.73
C ILE A 42 -1.39 12.58 -1.26
N ARG A 43 -2.33 11.91 -1.88
CA ARG A 43 -2.12 10.64 -2.57
C ARG A 43 -2.10 10.85 -4.07
N VAL A 44 -0.95 10.62 -4.66
CA VAL A 44 -0.74 10.68 -6.11
C VAL A 44 -0.82 9.26 -6.66
N CYS A 45 -1.76 9.03 -7.58
CA CYS A 45 -1.92 7.76 -8.28
C CYS A 45 -1.52 7.95 -9.75
N LEU A 46 -0.49 7.23 -10.18
CA LEU A 46 0.00 7.21 -11.55
C LEU A 46 -0.53 5.98 -12.28
N LYS A 47 -0.92 6.13 -13.53
CA LYS A 47 -1.33 5.05 -14.42
C LYS A 47 -0.63 5.22 -15.76
N ALA A 48 -0.09 4.14 -16.31
CA ALA A 48 0.48 4.12 -17.65
C ALA A 48 0.44 2.72 -18.25
N TYR A 49 0.57 2.64 -19.55
CA TYR A 49 0.70 1.37 -20.27
C TYR A 49 2.16 0.90 -20.31
N ASP A 50 3.12 1.83 -20.26
CA ASP A 50 4.54 1.56 -20.22
C ASP A 50 5.08 1.64 -18.78
N HIS A 51 5.77 0.57 -18.35
CA HIS A 51 6.36 0.50 -17.03
C HIS A 51 7.58 1.41 -16.86
N GLN A 52 8.36 1.66 -17.93
CA GLN A 52 9.55 2.53 -17.86
C GLN A 52 9.14 3.99 -17.67
N LEU A 53 8.13 4.45 -18.43
CA LEU A 53 7.62 5.81 -18.33
C LEU A 53 7.00 6.10 -16.95
N ILE A 54 6.25 5.16 -16.39
CA ILE A 54 5.64 5.36 -15.07
C ILE A 54 6.69 5.39 -13.95
N ASP A 55 7.74 4.56 -14.03
CA ASP A 55 8.79 4.51 -13.02
C ASP A 55 9.67 5.77 -13.06
N SER A 56 10.03 6.25 -14.25
CA SER A 56 10.77 7.52 -14.40
C SER A 56 9.95 8.73 -13.93
N SER A 57 8.65 8.75 -14.23
CA SER A 57 7.74 9.80 -13.74
C SER A 57 7.57 9.76 -12.23
N ALA A 58 7.45 8.58 -11.65
CA ALA A 58 7.35 8.40 -10.21
C ALA A 58 8.61 8.91 -9.48
N GLN A 59 9.80 8.66 -10.04
CA GLN A 59 11.06 9.17 -9.49
C GLN A 59 11.12 10.70 -9.51
N LYS A 60 10.73 11.33 -10.62
CA LYS A 60 10.67 12.80 -10.73
C LYS A 60 9.76 13.41 -9.66
N ILE A 61 8.57 12.83 -9.44
CA ILE A 61 7.63 13.30 -8.41
C ILE A 61 8.25 13.19 -7.02
N VAL A 62 8.91 12.07 -6.71
CA VAL A 62 9.58 11.85 -5.42
C VAL A 62 10.71 12.84 -5.21
N GLU A 63 11.51 13.15 -6.23
CA GLU A 63 12.60 14.12 -6.16
C GLU A 63 12.08 15.52 -5.88
N VAL A 64 11.05 15.96 -6.59
CA VAL A 64 10.41 17.26 -6.37
C VAL A 64 9.84 17.35 -4.95
N ALA A 65 9.12 16.35 -4.50
CA ALA A 65 8.53 16.34 -3.16
C ALA A 65 9.60 16.32 -2.05
N LYS A 66 10.72 15.63 -2.24
CA LYS A 66 11.87 15.67 -1.32
C LYS A 66 12.56 17.02 -1.31
N ARG A 67 12.72 17.67 -2.48
CA ARG A 67 13.33 19.00 -2.60
C ARG A 67 12.53 20.05 -1.86
N THR A 68 11.21 19.95 -1.84
CA THR A 68 10.31 20.85 -1.10
C THR A 68 10.17 20.52 0.38
N GLY A 69 10.90 19.50 0.88
CA GLY A 69 10.93 19.12 2.29
C GLY A 69 9.72 18.30 2.78
N ALA A 70 8.86 17.81 1.88
CA ALA A 70 7.74 16.95 2.25
C ALA A 70 8.20 15.51 2.55
N ASN A 71 7.51 14.86 3.48
CA ASN A 71 7.74 13.44 3.78
C ASN A 71 7.05 12.58 2.72
N VAL A 72 7.83 11.79 1.98
CA VAL A 72 7.32 10.94 0.91
C VAL A 72 7.40 9.48 1.32
N SER A 73 6.27 8.78 1.25
CA SER A 73 6.23 7.31 1.23
C SER A 73 6.38 6.88 -0.23
N GLY A 74 7.50 6.22 -0.55
CA GLY A 74 8.00 5.96 -1.90
C GLY A 74 6.99 5.37 -2.88
N PRO A 75 7.32 5.25 -4.17
CA PRO A 75 6.42 4.71 -5.17
C PRO A 75 6.06 3.26 -4.84
N ILE A 76 4.79 3.02 -4.49
CA ILE A 76 4.26 1.70 -4.15
C ILE A 76 3.70 1.08 -5.42
N PRO A 77 4.26 -0.05 -5.90
CA PRO A 77 3.73 -0.73 -7.07
C PRO A 77 2.40 -1.41 -6.72
N MET A 78 1.40 -1.19 -7.56
CA MET A 78 0.11 -1.86 -7.47
C MET A 78 0.04 -3.01 -8.50
N PRO A 79 -0.81 -4.01 -8.28
CA PRO A 79 -1.00 -5.09 -9.24
C PRO A 79 -1.35 -4.56 -10.62
N THR A 80 -0.66 -5.06 -11.66
CA THR A 80 -0.91 -4.69 -13.06
C THR A 80 -2.24 -5.24 -13.52
N LYS A 81 -3.08 -4.38 -14.06
CA LYS A 81 -4.36 -4.79 -14.65
C LYS A 81 -4.14 -5.25 -16.08
N ARG A 82 -4.42 -6.52 -16.35
CA ARG A 82 -4.29 -7.14 -17.66
C ARG A 82 -5.66 -7.36 -18.28
N ARG A 83 -5.85 -6.93 -19.53
CA ARG A 83 -7.03 -7.24 -20.35
C ARG A 83 -6.54 -7.96 -21.60
N VAL A 84 -7.16 -9.07 -21.93
CA VAL A 84 -6.83 -9.89 -23.08
C VAL A 84 -8.02 -9.90 -24.03
N TYR A 85 -7.76 -9.65 -25.31
CA TYR A 85 -8.74 -9.66 -26.39
C TYR A 85 -8.34 -10.74 -27.38
N CYS A 86 -9.24 -11.67 -27.61
CA CYS A 86 -9.06 -12.75 -28.59
C CYS A 86 -9.88 -12.43 -29.83
N VAL A 87 -9.22 -12.21 -30.95
CA VAL A 87 -9.85 -11.82 -32.22
C VAL A 87 -9.55 -12.88 -33.28
N LEU A 88 -10.52 -13.16 -34.15
CA LEU A 88 -10.31 -14.00 -35.31
C LEU A 88 -9.43 -13.26 -36.33
N ARG A 89 -8.49 -13.94 -36.98
CA ARG A 89 -7.59 -13.34 -37.98
C ARG A 89 -8.31 -12.98 -39.27
N SER A 90 -9.37 -13.75 -39.61
CA SER A 90 -10.13 -13.53 -40.83
C SER A 90 -11.62 -13.42 -40.54
N PRO A 91 -12.38 -12.64 -41.30
CA PRO A 91 -13.85 -12.60 -41.24
C PRO A 91 -14.50 -13.90 -41.77
N HIS A 92 -13.74 -14.69 -42.54
CA HIS A 92 -14.19 -15.97 -43.05
C HIS A 92 -13.56 -17.13 -42.32
N VAL A 93 -14.26 -18.23 -42.25
CA VAL A 93 -13.88 -19.59 -41.85
C VAL A 93 -12.61 -19.67 -40.97
N ASP A 94 -12.29 -20.71 -40.41
CA ASP A 94 -11.14 -20.96 -39.53
C ASP A 94 -11.22 -20.31 -38.14
N LYS A 95 -12.19 -20.79 -37.37
CA LYS A 95 -12.40 -20.39 -35.98
C LYS A 95 -11.18 -20.67 -35.07
N LYS A 96 -10.26 -21.57 -35.47
CA LYS A 96 -9.07 -21.89 -34.70
C LYS A 96 -7.95 -20.86 -34.85
N SER A 97 -7.93 -20.13 -35.98
CA SER A 97 -6.93 -19.10 -36.24
C SER A 97 -7.27 -17.79 -35.54
N ARG A 98 -6.65 -17.53 -34.38
CA ARG A 98 -6.93 -16.39 -33.53
C ARG A 98 -5.65 -15.64 -33.16
N GLU A 99 -5.80 -14.33 -32.95
CA GLU A 99 -4.78 -13.48 -32.38
C GLU A 99 -5.20 -13.02 -30.98
N HIS A 100 -4.24 -12.97 -30.06
CA HIS A 100 -4.45 -12.52 -28.72
C HIS A 100 -3.74 -11.19 -28.51
N PHE A 101 -4.54 -10.13 -28.34
CA PHE A 101 -4.03 -8.82 -27.97
C PHE A 101 -4.18 -8.62 -26.49
N GLU A 102 -3.18 -8.02 -25.86
CA GLU A 102 -3.26 -7.70 -24.45
C GLU A 102 -2.95 -6.23 -24.16
N MET A 103 -3.68 -5.68 -23.20
CA MET A 103 -3.46 -4.35 -22.67
C MET A 103 -3.08 -4.48 -21.22
N ARG A 104 -1.90 -3.98 -20.84
CA ARG A 104 -1.40 -3.95 -19.46
C ARG A 104 -1.44 -2.53 -18.94
N THR A 105 -2.15 -2.29 -17.84
CA THR A 105 -2.16 -1.00 -17.16
C THR A 105 -1.37 -1.11 -15.88
N HIS A 106 -0.23 -0.42 -15.83
CA HIS A 106 0.60 -0.30 -14.64
C HIS A 106 0.08 0.82 -13.75
N LYS A 107 0.20 0.65 -12.43
CA LYS A 107 -0.23 1.64 -11.45
C LYS A 107 0.81 1.80 -10.36
N ARG A 108 1.11 3.06 -9.98
CA ARG A 108 1.96 3.40 -8.84
C ARG A 108 1.23 4.38 -7.94
N ILE A 109 1.45 4.26 -6.64
CA ILE A 109 0.89 5.16 -5.64
C ILE A 109 2.04 5.78 -4.87
N ILE A 110 1.97 7.10 -4.69
CA ILE A 110 2.92 7.89 -3.90
C ILE A 110 2.09 8.63 -2.85
N ASP A 111 2.40 8.45 -1.58
CA ASP A 111 1.78 9.19 -0.49
C ASP A 111 2.76 10.29 -0.01
N ILE A 112 2.32 11.54 -0.05
CA ILE A 112 3.06 12.71 0.40
C ILE A 112 2.41 13.19 1.68
N TYR A 113 3.16 13.22 2.77
CA TYR A 113 2.70 13.66 4.09
C TYR A 113 3.20 15.07 4.37
N ASP A 114 2.36 15.86 5.04
CA ASP A 114 2.63 17.22 5.46
C ASP A 114 3.11 18.11 4.28
N PRO A 115 2.34 18.16 3.16
CA PRO A 115 2.72 18.92 1.99
C PRO A 115 2.74 20.42 2.32
N THR A 116 3.78 21.13 1.88
CA THR A 116 3.83 22.60 1.91
C THR A 116 3.08 23.17 0.71
N GLN A 117 2.72 24.44 0.75
CA GLN A 117 2.11 25.12 -0.40
C GLN A 117 3.06 25.07 -1.62
N GLN A 118 4.34 25.23 -1.40
CA GLN A 118 5.37 25.12 -2.45
C GLN A 118 5.36 23.74 -3.10
N THR A 119 5.21 22.64 -2.30
CA THR A 119 5.10 21.28 -2.83
C THR A 119 3.93 21.14 -3.79
N THR A 120 2.78 21.70 -3.43
CA THR A 120 1.57 21.62 -4.27
C THR A 120 1.72 22.41 -5.56
N GLU A 121 2.34 23.60 -5.50
CA GLU A 121 2.59 24.43 -6.67
C GLU A 121 3.60 23.78 -7.63
N GLU A 122 4.71 23.23 -7.11
CA GLU A 122 5.71 22.55 -7.93
C GLU A 122 5.16 21.29 -8.57
N LEU A 123 4.36 20.50 -7.85
CA LEU A 123 3.69 19.32 -8.40
C LEU A 123 2.71 19.70 -9.53
N SER A 124 2.02 20.84 -9.42
CA SER A 124 1.08 21.32 -10.44
C SER A 124 1.79 21.83 -11.70
N ARG A 125 3.03 22.32 -11.57
CA ARG A 125 3.84 22.84 -12.68
C ARG A 125 4.70 21.80 -13.37
N MET A 126 4.72 20.57 -12.83
CA MET A 126 5.60 19.53 -13.33
C MET A 126 5.10 18.98 -14.66
N ASP A 127 5.98 19.01 -15.67
CA ASP A 127 5.72 18.38 -16.96
C ASP A 127 6.02 16.89 -16.89
N LEU A 128 4.99 16.11 -17.20
CA LEU A 128 5.07 14.67 -17.26
C LEU A 128 4.92 14.18 -18.69
N PRO A 129 5.50 13.03 -19.06
CA PRO A 129 5.40 12.50 -20.40
C PRO A 129 3.94 12.15 -20.74
N SER A 130 3.56 12.35 -21.97
CA SER A 130 2.18 12.20 -22.48
C SER A 130 1.58 10.78 -22.35
N GLY A 131 2.33 9.81 -21.87
CA GLY A 131 1.85 8.43 -21.66
C GLY A 131 1.45 8.11 -20.22
N VAL A 132 1.50 9.09 -19.30
CA VAL A 132 1.22 8.90 -17.88
C VAL A 132 0.00 9.70 -17.45
N ASP A 133 -1.01 9.01 -16.94
CA ASP A 133 -2.21 9.61 -16.33
C ASP A 133 -2.03 9.77 -14.83
N ILE A 134 -2.45 10.92 -14.27
CA ILE A 134 -2.27 11.28 -12.86
C ILE A 134 -3.61 11.60 -12.23
N GLU A 135 -3.88 10.94 -11.12
CA GLU A 135 -4.99 11.25 -10.23
C GLU A 135 -4.43 11.70 -8.88
N VAL A 136 -4.77 12.89 -8.42
CA VAL A 136 -4.42 13.40 -7.11
C VAL A 136 -5.63 13.32 -6.19
N LYS A 137 -5.46 12.72 -5.00
CA LYS A 137 -6.48 12.61 -3.95
C LYS A 137 -5.95 13.27 -2.68
N LEU A 138 -6.74 14.17 -2.14
CA LEU A 138 -6.51 14.88 -0.88
C LEU A 138 -7.17 14.15 0.29
#